data_7cd6972935dad5c79f7c3722c48265c8
#
_entry.id   7cd6972935dad5c79f7c3722c48265c8
#
_cell.length_a   1.000
_cell.length_b   1.000
_cell.length_c   1.000
_cell.angle_alpha   90.00
_cell.angle_beta   90.00
_cell.angle_gamma   90.00
#
_symmetry.space_group_name_H-M   'P 1'
#
loop_
_entity.id
_entity.type
_entity.pdbx_description
1 polymer ?
#
loop_
_entity_poly.entity_id
_entity_poly.type
_entity_poly.pdbx_seq_one_letter_code
_entity_poly.pdbx_strand_id
1 'polypeptide(L)'
;PKNGLTLGALANGRLCYDLIREFGGAAMESAKKGEHSEAVDSAVDAIILYAAIASLIGGTTVRAVAAHAFYNGLTQIPASHGAGHGLTVGYGNLVLLAIEDRSDEEVVEAIELARACGVPTQLKEIVELSEEEKEIVAEAVLNNPDMQSMPFEVTKEMLWNGVERVDRLAEK
;
A
#
# COMPACT_ATOMS: atom_id res chain seq x y z
N PRO A 1 -2.38 -11.68 17.98
CA PRO A 1 -3.01 -12.88 18.57
C PRO A 1 -4.23 -13.31 17.74
N LYS A 2 -4.41 -14.63 17.59
CA LYS A 2 -5.54 -15.19 16.84
C LYS A 2 -6.77 -15.25 17.75
N ASN A 3 -7.68 -14.30 17.58
CA ASN A 3 -8.93 -14.22 18.34
C ASN A 3 -10.08 -13.72 17.45
N GLY A 4 -11.31 -13.63 17.99
CA GLY A 4 -12.49 -13.24 17.21
C GLY A 4 -12.37 -11.86 16.55
N LEU A 5 -11.77 -10.88 17.23
CA LEU A 5 -11.60 -9.53 16.69
C LEU A 5 -10.58 -9.52 15.53
N THR A 6 -9.42 -10.14 15.72
CA THR A 6 -8.39 -10.18 14.66
C THR A 6 -8.84 -11.01 13.44
N LEU A 7 -9.60 -12.09 13.65
CA LEU A 7 -10.19 -12.86 12.55
C LEU A 7 -11.29 -12.06 11.83
N GLY A 8 -12.10 -11.31 12.58
CA GLY A 8 -13.11 -10.41 12.01
C GLY A 8 -12.46 -9.28 11.20
N ALA A 9 -11.39 -8.66 11.72
CA ALA A 9 -10.63 -7.65 10.99
C ALA A 9 -10.04 -8.20 9.69
N LEU A 10 -9.44 -9.39 9.74
CA LEU A 10 -8.88 -10.06 8.56
C LEU A 10 -9.97 -10.36 7.51
N ALA A 11 -11.14 -10.87 7.94
CA ALA A 11 -12.24 -11.16 7.02
C ALA A 11 -12.77 -9.89 6.33
N ASN A 12 -12.93 -8.79 7.07
CA ASN A 12 -13.36 -7.51 6.49
C ASN A 12 -12.28 -6.88 5.61
N GLY A 13 -11.00 -6.97 6.00
CA GLY A 13 -9.89 -6.52 5.17
C GLY A 13 -9.80 -7.29 3.86
N ARG A 14 -10.01 -8.61 3.92
CA ARG A 14 -10.05 -9.46 2.71
C ARG A 14 -11.21 -9.08 1.80
N LEU A 15 -12.41 -8.89 2.34
CA LEU A 15 -13.58 -8.46 1.58
C LEU A 15 -13.34 -7.08 0.94
N CYS A 16 -12.74 -6.15 1.67
CA CYS A 16 -12.36 -4.83 1.15
C CYS A 16 -11.42 -4.99 -0.07
N TYR A 17 -10.38 -5.80 0.07
CA TYR A 17 -9.45 -6.06 -1.05
C TYR A 17 -10.15 -6.71 -2.25
N ASP A 18 -10.99 -7.73 -2.03
CA ASP A 18 -11.68 -8.43 -3.10
C ASP A 18 -12.66 -7.50 -3.85
N LEU A 19 -13.35 -6.59 -3.16
CA LEU A 19 -14.20 -5.56 -3.77
C LEU A 19 -13.38 -4.56 -4.59
N ILE A 20 -12.27 -4.06 -4.08
CA ILE A 20 -11.41 -3.16 -4.85
C ILE A 20 -10.79 -3.86 -6.06
N ARG A 21 -10.41 -5.13 -5.93
CA ARG A 21 -9.89 -5.91 -7.04
C ARG A 21 -10.93 -6.12 -8.15
N GLU A 22 -12.18 -6.35 -7.79
CA GLU A 22 -13.28 -6.57 -8.74
C GLU A 22 -13.76 -5.26 -9.38
N PHE A 23 -13.95 -4.21 -8.57
CA PHE A 23 -14.66 -2.99 -8.98
C PHE A 23 -13.78 -1.75 -9.09
N GLY A 24 -12.58 -1.74 -8.50
CA GLY A 24 -11.75 -0.53 -8.36
C GLY A 24 -11.41 0.16 -9.67
N GLY A 25 -11.02 -0.59 -10.69
CA GLY A 25 -10.71 -0.03 -12.02
C GLY A 25 -11.95 0.61 -12.68
N ALA A 26 -13.08 -0.10 -12.68
CA ALA A 26 -14.34 0.41 -13.26
C ALA A 26 -14.87 1.62 -12.46
N ALA A 27 -14.74 1.58 -11.13
CA ALA A 27 -15.10 2.71 -10.26
C ALA A 27 -14.26 3.95 -10.58
N MET A 28 -12.94 3.78 -10.77
CA MET A 28 -12.05 4.89 -11.14
C MET A 28 -12.41 5.48 -12.50
N GLU A 29 -12.74 4.67 -13.50
CA GLU A 29 -13.17 5.16 -14.82
C GLU A 29 -14.50 5.93 -14.75
N SER A 30 -15.47 5.43 -13.98
CA SER A 30 -16.74 6.15 -13.76
C SER A 30 -16.51 7.47 -13.02
N ALA A 31 -15.68 7.47 -11.98
CA ALA A 31 -15.35 8.66 -11.21
C ALA A 31 -14.67 9.74 -12.07
N LYS A 32 -13.74 9.37 -12.96
CA LYS A 32 -13.08 10.30 -13.90
C LYS A 32 -14.09 10.98 -14.83
N LYS A 33 -15.17 10.29 -15.19
CA LYS A 33 -16.25 10.81 -16.05
C LYS A 33 -17.33 11.59 -15.28
N GLY A 34 -17.30 11.54 -13.94
CA GLY A 34 -18.36 12.09 -13.09
C GLY A 34 -19.65 11.26 -13.17
N GLU A 35 -19.56 9.98 -13.50
CA GLU A 35 -20.70 9.08 -13.66
C GLU A 35 -20.89 8.24 -12.40
N HIS A 36 -22.15 7.97 -12.05
CA HIS A 36 -22.54 7.01 -11.03
C HIS A 36 -22.59 5.60 -11.65
N SER A 37 -22.11 4.59 -10.90
CA SER A 37 -22.20 3.18 -11.31
C SER A 37 -22.19 2.24 -10.10
N GLU A 38 -22.65 1.00 -10.27
CA GLU A 38 -22.57 -0.04 -9.23
C GLU A 38 -21.12 -0.31 -8.79
N ALA A 39 -20.16 -0.09 -9.68
CA ALA A 39 -18.74 -0.21 -9.33
C ALA A 39 -18.30 0.89 -8.36
N VAL A 40 -18.80 2.13 -8.54
CA VAL A 40 -18.54 3.23 -7.59
C VAL A 40 -19.16 2.92 -6.24
N ASP A 41 -20.40 2.43 -6.19
CA ASP A 41 -21.06 2.07 -4.93
C ASP A 41 -20.28 0.97 -4.19
N SER A 42 -19.87 -0.09 -4.93
CA SER A 42 -19.09 -1.18 -4.36
C SER A 42 -17.72 -0.74 -3.83
N ALA A 43 -17.04 0.19 -4.53
CA ALA A 43 -15.78 0.76 -4.07
C ALA A 43 -15.98 1.66 -2.85
N VAL A 44 -17.06 2.43 -2.79
CA VAL A 44 -17.43 3.25 -1.62
C VAL A 44 -17.71 2.36 -0.42
N ASP A 45 -18.48 1.28 -0.57
CA ASP A 45 -18.73 0.30 0.50
C ASP A 45 -17.41 -0.33 0.99
N ALA A 46 -16.51 -0.68 0.09
CA ALA A 46 -15.19 -1.20 0.46
C ALA A 46 -14.41 -0.22 1.34
N ILE A 47 -14.33 1.05 0.91
CA ILE A 47 -13.51 2.09 1.54
C ILE A 47 -14.16 2.60 2.83
N ILE A 48 -15.46 2.89 2.81
CA ILE A 48 -16.13 3.55 3.94
C ILE A 48 -16.61 2.53 4.97
N LEU A 49 -17.23 1.41 4.53
CA LEU A 49 -17.82 0.45 5.46
C LEU A 49 -16.80 -0.62 5.89
N TYR A 50 -16.29 -1.42 4.96
CA TYR A 50 -15.50 -2.61 5.32
C TYR A 50 -14.09 -2.27 5.81
N ALA A 51 -13.42 -1.26 5.23
CA ALA A 51 -12.13 -0.79 5.74
C ALA A 51 -12.27 -0.15 7.13
N ALA A 52 -13.35 0.62 7.38
CA ALA A 52 -13.62 1.19 8.70
C ALA A 52 -13.90 0.11 9.74
N ILE A 53 -14.72 -0.90 9.42
CA ILE A 53 -14.98 -2.03 10.32
C ILE A 53 -13.67 -2.78 10.61
N ALA A 54 -12.87 -3.12 9.61
CA ALA A 54 -11.59 -3.79 9.79
C ALA A 54 -10.67 -2.99 10.72
N SER A 55 -10.57 -1.68 10.49
CA SER A 55 -9.77 -0.78 11.34
C SER A 55 -10.30 -0.68 12.77
N LEU A 56 -11.63 -0.59 12.96
CA LEU A 56 -12.25 -0.44 14.27
C LEU A 56 -12.05 -1.68 15.13
N ILE A 57 -12.30 -2.88 14.60
CA ILE A 57 -12.22 -4.13 15.35
C ILE A 57 -10.80 -4.68 15.45
N GLY A 58 -9.92 -4.34 14.49
CA GLY A 58 -8.52 -4.77 14.47
C GLY A 58 -7.62 -4.00 15.41
N GLY A 59 -8.00 -2.77 15.75
CA GLY A 59 -7.22 -1.90 16.62
C GLY A 59 -5.90 -1.46 15.97
N THR A 60 -4.97 -0.96 16.79
CA THR A 60 -3.68 -0.41 16.31
C THR A 60 -2.74 -1.46 15.74
N THR A 61 -2.81 -2.70 16.19
CA THR A 61 -1.88 -3.78 15.79
C THR A 61 -2.07 -4.30 14.36
N VAL A 62 -3.15 -3.93 13.67
CA VAL A 62 -3.44 -4.38 12.30
C VAL A 62 -3.66 -3.23 11.33
N ARG A 63 -3.44 -1.98 11.78
CA ARG A 63 -3.71 -0.78 10.95
C ARG A 63 -2.57 -0.40 10.03
N ALA A 64 -1.33 -0.58 10.51
CA ALA A 64 -0.16 -0.05 9.85
C ALA A 64 1.01 -1.03 10.01
N VAL A 65 1.72 -1.19 8.92
CA VAL A 65 2.93 -2.02 8.80
C VAL A 65 3.91 -1.28 7.86
N ALA A 66 4.83 -1.99 7.24
CA ALA A 66 5.88 -1.44 6.39
C ALA A 66 5.39 -0.42 5.34
N ALA A 67 4.18 -0.57 4.79
CA ALA A 67 3.63 0.38 3.82
C ALA A 67 3.44 1.79 4.39
N HIS A 68 2.93 1.90 5.63
CA HIS A 68 2.82 3.19 6.33
C HIS A 68 4.17 3.69 6.83
N ALA A 69 5.04 2.79 7.30
CA ALA A 69 6.41 3.15 7.66
C ALA A 69 7.16 3.74 6.45
N PHE A 70 6.97 3.16 5.26
CA PHE A 70 7.55 3.66 4.01
C PHE A 70 7.05 5.08 3.67
N TYR A 71 5.74 5.30 3.74
CA TYR A 71 5.18 6.65 3.59
C TYR A 71 5.80 7.62 4.60
N ASN A 72 5.84 7.27 5.89
CA ASN A 72 6.40 8.12 6.94
C ASN A 72 7.90 8.42 6.70
N GLY A 73 8.65 7.44 6.18
CA GLY A 73 10.04 7.66 5.76
C GLY A 73 10.16 8.65 4.62
N LEU A 74 9.34 8.53 3.58
CA LEU A 74 9.34 9.46 2.46
C LEU A 74 8.96 10.89 2.87
N THR A 75 8.13 11.08 3.90
CA THR A 75 7.80 12.44 4.39
C THR A 75 9.00 13.21 4.94
N GLN A 76 10.14 12.56 5.19
CA GLN A 76 11.39 13.24 5.54
C GLN A 76 11.98 14.01 4.33
N ILE A 77 11.52 13.70 3.13
CA ILE A 77 12.00 14.31 1.89
C ILE A 77 10.93 15.28 1.36
N PRO A 78 11.17 16.60 1.38
CA PRO A 78 10.16 17.60 0.98
C PRO A 78 9.60 17.39 -0.43
N ALA A 79 10.41 16.89 -1.36
CA ALA A 79 10.00 16.62 -2.74
C ALA A 79 8.90 15.56 -2.86
N SER A 80 8.73 14.67 -1.86
CA SER A 80 7.70 13.63 -1.85
C SER A 80 6.31 14.14 -1.45
N HIS A 81 6.20 15.33 -0.85
CA HIS A 81 4.96 15.80 -0.25
C HIS A 81 3.80 16.01 -1.23
N GLY A 82 4.11 16.12 -2.54
CA GLY A 82 3.10 16.33 -3.58
C GLY A 82 2.24 15.10 -3.91
N ALA A 83 2.72 13.89 -3.61
CA ALA A 83 2.06 12.64 -4.01
C ALA A 83 0.81 12.29 -3.19
N GLY A 84 0.72 12.82 -1.97
CA GLY A 84 -0.38 12.54 -1.05
C GLY A 84 -0.30 11.19 -0.34
N HIS A 85 -0.89 11.13 0.86
CA HIS A 85 -0.78 9.98 1.77
C HIS A 85 -1.23 8.66 1.13
N GLY A 86 -2.47 8.61 0.61
CA GLY A 86 -3.07 7.35 0.14
C GLY A 86 -2.34 6.75 -1.05
N LEU A 87 -1.87 7.59 -1.98
CA LEU A 87 -1.12 7.14 -3.16
C LEU A 87 0.25 6.58 -2.77
N THR A 88 0.95 7.25 -1.86
CA THR A 88 2.26 6.80 -1.37
C THR A 88 2.15 5.51 -0.55
N VAL A 89 1.13 5.38 0.32
CA VAL A 89 0.86 4.11 1.04
C VAL A 89 0.47 3.02 0.05
N GLY A 90 -0.28 3.35 -1.01
CA GLY A 90 -0.62 2.41 -2.07
C GLY A 90 0.63 1.81 -2.74
N TYR A 91 1.59 2.64 -3.13
CA TYR A 91 2.89 2.17 -3.61
C TYR A 91 3.66 1.38 -2.54
N GLY A 92 3.64 1.84 -1.28
CA GLY A 92 4.24 1.13 -0.15
C GLY A 92 3.68 -0.28 0.05
N ASN A 93 2.42 -0.55 -0.31
CA ASN A 93 1.87 -1.91 -0.29
C ASN A 93 2.51 -2.82 -1.35
N LEU A 94 2.85 -2.29 -2.54
CA LEU A 94 3.59 -3.05 -3.56
C LEU A 94 4.99 -3.41 -3.05
N VAL A 95 5.67 -2.45 -2.43
CA VAL A 95 6.99 -2.66 -1.80
C VAL A 95 6.90 -3.69 -0.67
N LEU A 96 5.84 -3.65 0.16
CA LEU A 96 5.60 -4.63 1.21
C LEU A 96 5.48 -6.05 0.66
N LEU A 97 4.73 -6.27 -0.44
CA LEU A 97 4.63 -7.59 -1.07
C LEU A 97 6.00 -8.09 -1.55
N ALA A 98 6.83 -7.20 -2.09
CA ALA A 98 8.17 -7.55 -2.52
C ALA A 98 9.12 -7.88 -1.34
N ILE A 99 9.01 -7.15 -0.22
CA ILE A 99 9.74 -7.42 1.04
C ILE A 99 9.31 -8.76 1.67
N GLU A 100 8.03 -9.13 1.55
CA GLU A 100 7.48 -10.42 1.99
C GLU A 100 7.89 -11.59 1.07
N ASP A 101 8.68 -11.32 0.03
CA ASP A 101 9.12 -12.30 -0.98
C ASP A 101 7.94 -13.03 -1.66
N ARG A 102 6.85 -12.28 -1.92
CA ARG A 102 5.75 -12.77 -2.75
C ARG A 102 6.24 -13.07 -4.17
N SER A 103 5.58 -13.98 -4.87
CA SER A 103 5.97 -14.30 -6.24
C SER A 103 5.88 -13.09 -7.17
N ASP A 104 6.62 -13.11 -8.29
CA ASP A 104 6.57 -12.02 -9.26
C ASP A 104 5.15 -11.89 -9.85
N GLU A 105 4.42 -12.98 -9.99
CA GLU A 105 3.04 -12.99 -10.47
C GLU A 105 2.11 -12.26 -9.49
N GLU A 106 2.24 -12.49 -8.18
CA GLU A 106 1.45 -11.79 -7.14
C GLU A 106 1.77 -10.28 -7.13
N VAL A 107 3.04 -9.92 -7.27
CA VAL A 107 3.46 -8.50 -7.32
C VAL A 107 2.94 -7.83 -8.59
N VAL A 108 3.00 -8.49 -9.74
CA VAL A 108 2.48 -7.97 -11.02
C VAL A 108 0.96 -7.79 -10.96
N GLU A 109 0.20 -8.76 -10.41
CA GLU A 109 -1.25 -8.62 -10.21
C GLU A 109 -1.58 -7.37 -9.37
N ALA A 110 -0.81 -7.14 -8.28
CA ALA A 110 -0.98 -5.98 -7.44
C ALA A 110 -0.61 -4.66 -8.16
N ILE A 111 0.44 -4.66 -9.00
CA ILE A 111 0.83 -3.51 -9.84
C ILE A 111 -0.27 -3.17 -10.85
N GLU A 112 -0.86 -4.16 -11.50
CA GLU A 112 -1.97 -3.96 -12.45
C GLU A 112 -3.20 -3.35 -11.76
N LEU A 113 -3.55 -3.85 -10.58
CA LEU A 113 -4.63 -3.28 -9.77
C LEU A 113 -4.32 -1.84 -9.35
N ALA A 114 -3.11 -1.57 -8.86
CA ALA A 114 -2.66 -0.24 -8.49
C ALA A 114 -2.79 0.74 -9.67
N ARG A 115 -2.34 0.33 -10.85
CA ARG A 115 -2.45 1.11 -12.10
C ARG A 115 -3.90 1.41 -12.49
N ALA A 116 -4.77 0.40 -12.43
CA ALA A 116 -6.19 0.55 -12.71
C ALA A 116 -6.87 1.53 -11.75
N CYS A 117 -6.42 1.59 -10.50
CA CYS A 117 -6.91 2.52 -9.47
C CYS A 117 -6.18 3.87 -9.45
N GLY A 118 -5.23 4.13 -10.35
CA GLY A 118 -4.48 5.39 -10.41
C GLY A 118 -3.44 5.57 -9.29
N VAL A 119 -2.98 4.48 -8.70
CA VAL A 119 -1.91 4.46 -7.70
C VAL A 119 -0.56 4.39 -8.41
N PRO A 120 0.47 5.15 -7.98
CA PRO A 120 1.82 5.04 -8.50
C PRO A 120 2.36 3.60 -8.41
N THR A 121 3.10 3.17 -9.43
CA THR A 121 3.68 1.83 -9.49
C THR A 121 5.20 1.84 -9.55
N GLN A 122 5.79 3.02 -9.60
CA GLN A 122 7.24 3.24 -9.53
C GLN A 122 7.56 4.39 -8.57
N LEU A 123 8.69 4.30 -7.86
CA LEU A 123 9.10 5.34 -6.91
C LEU A 123 9.27 6.70 -7.57
N LYS A 124 9.78 6.75 -8.79
CA LYS A 124 9.97 7.99 -9.56
C LYS A 124 8.68 8.76 -9.85
N GLU A 125 7.52 8.11 -9.79
CA GLU A 125 6.21 8.77 -9.92
C GLU A 125 5.83 9.55 -8.65
N ILE A 126 6.51 9.28 -7.53
CA ILE A 126 6.34 9.94 -6.23
C ILE A 126 7.48 10.94 -6.01
N VAL A 127 8.73 10.46 -6.12
CA VAL A 127 9.94 11.24 -5.85
C VAL A 127 11.16 10.55 -6.46
N GLU A 128 12.12 11.34 -6.93
CA GLU A 128 13.48 10.88 -7.22
C GLU A 128 14.36 11.16 -5.99
N LEU A 129 15.11 10.15 -5.55
CA LEU A 129 15.95 10.21 -4.34
C LEU A 129 17.43 10.12 -4.71
N SER A 130 18.24 11.01 -4.16
CA SER A 130 19.70 10.84 -4.10
C SER A 130 20.08 9.70 -3.14
N GLU A 131 21.31 9.21 -3.20
CA GLU A 131 21.79 8.16 -2.28
C GLU A 131 21.74 8.63 -0.80
N GLU A 132 22.00 9.91 -0.53
CA GLU A 132 21.89 10.48 0.82
C GLU A 132 20.43 10.49 1.31
N GLU A 133 19.48 10.84 0.44
CA GLU A 133 18.05 10.80 0.77
C GLU A 133 17.54 9.38 0.97
N LYS A 134 18.03 8.41 0.22
CA LYS A 134 17.73 6.99 0.46
C LYS A 134 18.17 6.53 1.85
N GLU A 135 19.34 7.01 2.33
CA GLU A 135 19.77 6.72 3.71
C GLU A 135 18.79 7.28 4.74
N ILE A 136 18.41 8.55 4.58
CA ILE A 136 17.45 9.22 5.47
C ILE A 136 16.11 8.47 5.50
N VAL A 137 15.59 8.12 4.32
CA VAL A 137 14.33 7.39 4.19
C VAL A 137 14.44 6.01 4.85
N ALA A 138 15.50 5.25 4.57
CA ALA A 138 15.68 3.92 5.14
C ALA A 138 15.77 3.97 6.67
N GLU A 139 16.53 4.90 7.23
CA GLU A 139 16.64 5.09 8.68
C GLU A 139 15.27 5.42 9.30
N ALA A 140 14.52 6.32 8.69
CA ALA A 140 13.20 6.71 9.16
C ALA A 140 12.18 5.56 9.06
N VAL A 141 12.22 4.76 7.98
CA VAL A 141 11.37 3.57 7.81
C VAL A 141 11.67 2.53 8.88
N LEU A 142 12.93 2.13 9.02
CA LEU A 142 13.34 1.04 9.90
C LEU A 142 13.13 1.37 11.39
N ASN A 143 13.24 2.62 11.77
CA ASN A 143 12.97 3.09 13.14
C ASN A 143 11.49 3.42 13.39
N ASN A 144 10.62 3.29 12.38
CA ASN A 144 9.20 3.60 12.53
C ASN A 144 8.51 2.55 13.43
N PRO A 145 7.67 2.96 14.41
CA PRO A 145 6.95 2.03 15.27
C PRO A 145 6.07 1.01 14.52
N ASP A 146 5.57 1.35 13.34
CA ASP A 146 4.74 0.45 12.53
C ASP A 146 5.51 -0.80 12.08
N MET A 147 6.85 -0.72 11.96
CA MET A 147 7.70 -1.86 11.64
C MET A 147 7.70 -2.95 12.71
N GLN A 148 7.33 -2.63 13.97
CA GLN A 148 7.20 -3.62 15.04
C GLN A 148 6.07 -4.64 14.78
N SER A 149 5.15 -4.33 13.87
CA SER A 149 4.06 -5.22 13.46
C SER A 149 4.48 -6.22 12.37
N MET A 150 5.68 -6.07 11.80
CA MET A 150 6.21 -7.02 10.81
C MET A 150 6.53 -8.37 11.47
N PRO A 151 6.24 -9.49 10.80
CA PRO A 151 6.51 -10.83 11.35
C PRO A 151 7.99 -11.23 11.32
N PHE A 152 8.85 -10.41 10.71
CA PHE A 152 10.30 -10.59 10.60
C PHE A 152 11.00 -9.23 10.62
N GLU A 153 12.28 -9.24 10.89
CA GLU A 153 13.11 -8.04 10.83
C GLU A 153 13.37 -7.64 9.37
N VAL A 154 13.09 -6.38 9.06
CA VAL A 154 13.34 -5.82 7.73
C VAL A 154 14.66 -5.07 7.76
N THR A 155 15.56 -5.39 6.84
CA THR A 155 16.83 -4.68 6.68
C THR A 155 16.72 -3.58 5.62
N LYS A 156 17.65 -2.64 5.63
CA LYS A 156 17.77 -1.61 4.60
C LYS A 156 17.93 -2.22 3.19
N GLU A 157 18.70 -3.29 3.08
CA GLU A 157 18.89 -4.00 1.82
C GLU A 157 17.57 -4.60 1.31
N MET A 158 16.79 -5.24 2.19
CA MET A 158 15.46 -5.77 1.85
C MET A 158 14.51 -4.67 1.38
N LEU A 159 14.55 -3.50 2.04
CA LEU A 159 13.71 -2.36 1.68
C LEU A 159 14.00 -1.90 0.25
N TRP A 160 15.27 -1.61 -0.08
CA TRP A 160 15.62 -1.10 -1.40
C TRP A 160 15.54 -2.16 -2.49
N ASN A 161 15.89 -3.41 -2.21
CA ASN A 161 15.65 -4.53 -3.14
C ASN A 161 14.16 -4.69 -3.44
N GLY A 162 13.28 -4.47 -2.46
CA GLY A 162 11.83 -4.46 -2.65
C GLY A 162 11.38 -3.35 -3.59
N VAL A 163 11.87 -2.12 -3.40
CA VAL A 163 11.61 -0.96 -4.28
C VAL A 163 12.07 -1.25 -5.70
N GLU A 164 13.32 -1.66 -5.88
CA GLU A 164 13.90 -1.97 -7.20
C GLU A 164 13.15 -3.10 -7.92
N ARG A 165 12.71 -4.11 -7.16
CA ARG A 165 11.93 -5.22 -7.72
C ARG A 165 10.57 -4.75 -8.22
N VAL A 166 9.84 -3.93 -7.44
CA VAL A 166 8.55 -3.35 -7.85
C VAL A 166 8.73 -2.49 -9.10
N ASP A 167 9.67 -1.55 -9.08
CA ASP A 167 9.92 -0.63 -10.19
C ASP A 167 10.25 -1.40 -11.49
N ARG A 168 11.10 -2.42 -11.40
CA ARG A 168 11.44 -3.28 -12.55
C ARG A 168 10.25 -4.09 -13.07
N LEU A 169 9.40 -4.61 -12.20
CA LEU A 169 8.20 -5.37 -12.61
C LEU A 169 7.15 -4.46 -13.23
N ALA A 170 7.07 -3.21 -12.79
CA ALA A 170 6.16 -2.21 -13.35
C ALA A 170 6.57 -1.70 -14.75
N GLU A 171 7.80 -1.92 -15.20
CA GLU A 171 8.27 -1.57 -16.55
C GLU A 171 7.79 -2.55 -17.64
N LYS A 172 7.30 -3.71 -17.26
CA LYS A 172 6.81 -4.74 -18.19
C LYS A 172 5.35 -4.51 -18.54
#